data_b9a3e6f9c6fba917e3ef693b66807607
#
_entry.id   b9a3e6f9c6fba917e3ef693b66807607
#
_cell.length_a   1.000
_cell.length_b   1.000
_cell.length_c   1.000
_cell.angle_alpha   90.00
_cell.angle_beta   90.00
_cell.angle_gamma   90.00
#
_symmetry.space_group_name_H-M   'P 1'
#
loop_
_entity.id
_entity.type
_entity.pdbx_description
1 polymer ?
#
loop_
_entity_poly.entity_id
_entity_poly.type
_entity_poly.pdbx_seq_one_letter_code
_entity_poly.pdbx_strand_id
1 'polypeptide(L)'
;MFKKLSVILAAGVILSLSSCTVNKPAEQVRTITVTGTGIVSLPADQLSVRFLIRSSEWNVNYARDKNAEATTKVIEKIKEAGVAADDITTVDYRISQDNSNSYPGKYTIVNYVQVLIRDINNAGNIIDAAVANGANGLTSFSYSAKENPNSLREARTLAVQNAQDAASLIAGASGCKIADVIDIQEGYNPSSYSRSTNSAMLKAVGNSYTTPIEAGNVEITSTVTITYSLTN
;
A
#
# COMPACT_ATOMS: atom_id res chain seq x y z
N MET A 1 -63.33 -62.87 -28.14
CA MET A 1 -63.30 -61.40 -28.05
C MET A 1 -62.05 -60.94 -27.29
N PHE A 2 -60.92 -61.58 -27.47
CA PHE A 2 -59.66 -61.35 -26.71
C PHE A 2 -58.35 -61.40 -27.58
N LYS A 3 -58.43 -60.92 -28.83
CA LYS A 3 -57.24 -60.93 -29.74
C LYS A 3 -56.82 -59.56 -30.28
N LYS A 4 -57.42 -58.43 -29.83
CA LYS A 4 -57.08 -57.11 -30.33
C LYS A 4 -56.42 -56.15 -29.29
N LEU A 5 -56.10 -56.65 -28.09
CA LEU A 5 -55.54 -55.79 -27.02
C LEU A 5 -54.03 -55.95 -26.84
N SER A 6 -53.39 -56.95 -27.51
CA SER A 6 -51.94 -57.20 -27.36
C SER A 6 -51.03 -56.47 -28.36
N VAL A 7 -51.57 -55.77 -29.36
CA VAL A 7 -50.76 -55.10 -30.39
C VAL A 7 -50.44 -53.65 -30.03
N ILE A 8 -51.21 -53.06 -29.13
CA ILE A 8 -51.04 -51.62 -28.77
C ILE A 8 -49.94 -51.47 -27.68
N LEU A 9 -49.57 -52.50 -26.94
CA LEU A 9 -48.57 -52.39 -25.87
C LEU A 9 -47.12 -52.55 -26.40
N ALA A 10 -46.90 -53.03 -27.61
CA ALA A 10 -45.57 -53.24 -28.21
C ALA A 10 -45.05 -51.99 -28.97
N ALA A 11 -45.91 -51.03 -29.30
CA ALA A 11 -45.48 -49.79 -30.00
C ALA A 11 -45.03 -48.64 -29.09
N GLY A 12 -45.26 -48.75 -27.78
CA GLY A 12 -44.91 -47.72 -26.81
C GLY A 12 -43.48 -47.75 -26.23
N VAL A 13 -42.72 -48.82 -26.50
CA VAL A 13 -41.37 -49.01 -25.84
C VAL A 13 -40.20 -48.59 -26.75
N ILE A 14 -40.42 -48.28 -28.04
CA ILE A 14 -39.35 -48.01 -29.01
C ILE A 14 -39.00 -46.47 -29.11
N LEU A 15 -39.76 -45.57 -28.50
CA LEU A 15 -39.51 -44.10 -28.63
C LEU A 15 -38.72 -43.47 -27.49
N SER A 16 -38.13 -44.22 -26.57
CA SER A 16 -37.41 -43.61 -25.41
C SER A 16 -35.88 -43.75 -25.45
N LEU A 17 -35.27 -44.00 -26.60
CA LEU A 17 -33.82 -44.26 -26.72
C LEU A 17 -33.07 -43.27 -27.66
N SER A 18 -33.50 -42.01 -27.74
CA SER A 18 -32.79 -41.06 -28.60
C SER A 18 -32.57 -39.70 -27.91
N SER A 19 -31.91 -39.70 -26.77
CA SER A 19 -31.34 -38.48 -26.21
C SER A 19 -29.98 -38.75 -25.54
N CYS A 20 -29.07 -39.36 -26.32
CA CYS A 20 -27.65 -39.21 -26.00
C CYS A 20 -27.20 -37.87 -26.57
N THR A 21 -27.30 -36.79 -25.80
CA THR A 21 -26.50 -35.60 -26.05
C THR A 21 -25.04 -35.99 -25.86
N VAL A 22 -24.33 -36.18 -26.97
CA VAL A 22 -22.87 -36.28 -26.97
C VAL A 22 -22.34 -34.92 -26.53
N ASN A 23 -22.14 -34.75 -25.21
CA ASN A 23 -21.31 -33.68 -24.71
C ASN A 23 -19.91 -33.93 -25.27
N LYS A 24 -19.52 -33.22 -26.33
CA LYS A 24 -18.10 -33.12 -26.70
C LYS A 24 -17.36 -32.66 -25.45
N PRO A 25 -16.32 -33.39 -24.99
CA PRO A 25 -15.46 -32.89 -23.94
C PRO A 25 -14.99 -31.51 -24.38
N ALA A 26 -15.16 -30.51 -23.52
CA ALA A 26 -14.60 -29.18 -23.77
C ALA A 26 -13.09 -29.37 -24.03
N GLU A 27 -12.63 -28.92 -25.19
CA GLU A 27 -11.23 -28.96 -25.56
C GLU A 27 -10.43 -28.28 -24.44
N GLN A 28 -9.61 -29.04 -23.72
CA GLN A 28 -8.80 -28.49 -22.63
C GLN A 28 -7.73 -27.60 -23.25
N VAL A 29 -7.97 -26.30 -23.22
CA VAL A 29 -6.99 -25.31 -23.64
C VAL A 29 -5.81 -25.38 -22.68
N ARG A 30 -4.63 -25.67 -23.19
CA ARG A 30 -3.39 -25.60 -22.41
C ARG A 30 -3.13 -24.12 -22.09
N THR A 31 -2.82 -23.84 -20.87
CA THR A 31 -2.59 -22.45 -20.43
C THR A 31 -1.31 -22.32 -19.63
N ILE A 32 -0.76 -21.12 -19.63
CA ILE A 32 0.30 -20.70 -18.72
C ILE A 32 -0.16 -19.43 -18.01
N THR A 33 -0.01 -19.39 -16.69
CA THR A 33 -0.26 -18.20 -15.88
C THR A 33 1.06 -17.71 -15.32
N VAL A 34 1.38 -16.45 -15.54
CA VAL A 34 2.61 -15.80 -15.10
C VAL A 34 2.28 -14.51 -14.39
N THR A 35 3.18 -14.12 -13.50
CA THR A 35 3.09 -12.82 -12.81
C THR A 35 4.30 -11.99 -13.20
N GLY A 36 4.04 -10.75 -13.63
CA GLY A 36 5.07 -9.76 -13.88
C GLY A 36 4.98 -8.63 -12.86
N THR A 37 6.12 -8.11 -12.47
CA THR A 37 6.24 -6.97 -11.58
C THR A 37 7.04 -5.87 -12.27
N GLY A 38 6.51 -4.66 -12.28
CA GLY A 38 7.20 -3.46 -12.74
C GLY A 38 7.49 -2.53 -11.58
N ILE A 39 8.71 -2.02 -11.51
CA ILE A 39 9.19 -1.13 -10.45
C ILE A 39 9.75 0.13 -11.09
N VAL A 40 9.29 1.29 -10.63
CA VAL A 40 9.83 2.60 -11.01
C VAL A 40 10.34 3.27 -9.75
N SER A 41 11.61 3.65 -9.76
CA SER A 41 12.27 4.33 -8.63
C SER A 41 12.28 5.83 -8.88
N LEU A 42 11.80 6.61 -7.89
CA LEU A 42 11.71 8.07 -7.92
C LEU A 42 12.43 8.66 -6.70
N PRO A 43 13.09 9.82 -6.82
CA PRO A 43 13.55 10.53 -5.65
C PRO A 43 12.33 10.92 -4.77
N ALA A 44 12.45 10.73 -3.46
CA ALA A 44 11.44 11.23 -2.54
C ALA A 44 11.48 12.77 -2.51
N ASP A 45 10.32 13.41 -2.59
CA ASP A 45 10.16 14.86 -2.52
C ASP A 45 9.26 15.31 -1.36
N GLN A 46 8.69 14.36 -0.63
CA GLN A 46 7.82 14.58 0.51
C GLN A 46 8.19 13.69 1.69
N LEU A 47 7.95 14.19 2.89
CA LEU A 47 8.14 13.47 4.13
C LEU A 47 6.89 13.58 5.01
N SER A 48 6.32 12.46 5.40
CA SER A 48 5.25 12.37 6.37
C SER A 48 5.82 12.03 7.74
N VAL A 49 5.58 12.90 8.71
CA VAL A 49 6.09 12.78 10.09
C VAL A 49 4.92 12.81 11.05
N ARG A 50 4.94 11.96 12.07
CA ARG A 50 3.97 12.02 13.17
C ARG A 50 4.66 12.45 14.45
N PHE A 51 4.37 13.66 14.90
CA PHE A 51 4.80 14.18 16.17
C PHE A 51 3.93 13.63 17.30
N LEU A 52 4.56 13.32 18.41
CA LEU A 52 3.91 12.99 19.67
C LEU A 52 4.12 14.16 20.64
N ILE A 53 3.02 14.72 21.16
CA ILE A 53 3.03 15.76 22.19
C ILE A 53 2.39 15.15 23.44
N ARG A 54 3.21 14.94 24.46
CA ARG A 54 2.82 14.31 25.72
C ARG A 54 2.94 15.27 26.87
N SER A 55 1.92 15.31 27.73
CA SER A 55 1.95 15.94 29.04
C SER A 55 1.53 14.96 30.12
N SER A 56 2.13 15.04 31.31
CA SER A 56 1.82 14.15 32.43
C SER A 56 1.75 14.95 33.71
N GLU A 57 0.57 14.94 34.39
CA GLU A 57 0.29 15.72 35.58
C GLU A 57 -0.63 14.95 36.54
N TRP A 58 -0.62 15.32 37.81
CA TRP A 58 -1.51 14.72 38.82
C TRP A 58 -2.97 15.15 38.71
N ASN A 59 -3.25 16.24 38.04
CA ASN A 59 -4.58 16.74 37.76
C ASN A 59 -4.87 16.66 36.26
N VAL A 60 -5.97 16.01 35.89
CA VAL A 60 -6.33 15.79 34.48
C VAL A 60 -6.58 17.08 33.71
N ASN A 61 -7.20 18.10 34.35
CA ASN A 61 -7.45 19.38 33.69
C ASN A 61 -6.14 20.11 33.40
N TYR A 62 -5.21 20.07 34.36
CA TYR A 62 -3.91 20.70 34.19
C TYR A 62 -3.07 19.95 33.12
N ALA A 63 -3.13 18.61 33.09
CA ALA A 63 -2.51 17.83 32.04
C ALA A 63 -3.05 18.18 30.65
N ARG A 64 -4.41 18.35 30.55
CA ARG A 64 -5.09 18.74 29.32
C ARG A 64 -4.65 20.13 28.86
N ASP A 65 -4.67 21.11 29.75
CA ASP A 65 -4.35 22.50 29.41
C ASP A 65 -2.89 22.63 28.95
N LYS A 66 -1.96 21.98 29.64
CA LYS A 66 -0.56 21.89 29.20
C LYS A 66 -0.39 21.22 27.83
N ASN A 67 -1.13 20.15 27.58
CA ASN A 67 -1.06 19.46 26.29
C ASN A 67 -1.61 20.32 25.17
N ALA A 68 -2.74 21.01 25.42
CA ALA A 68 -3.35 21.92 24.45
C ALA A 68 -2.41 23.09 24.13
N GLU A 69 -1.80 23.71 25.15
CA GLU A 69 -0.83 24.82 24.97
C GLU A 69 0.38 24.33 24.13
N ALA A 70 0.99 23.19 24.50
CA ALA A 70 2.14 22.65 23.77
C ALA A 70 1.77 22.29 22.33
N THR A 71 0.61 21.67 22.11
CA THR A 71 0.14 21.31 20.76
C THR A 71 -0.07 22.54 19.90
N THR A 72 -0.69 23.59 20.44
CA THR A 72 -0.90 24.86 19.74
C THR A 72 0.43 25.48 19.33
N LYS A 73 1.39 25.58 20.26
CA LYS A 73 2.74 26.11 19.98
C LYS A 73 3.46 25.29 18.89
N VAL A 74 3.40 23.98 18.96
CA VAL A 74 4.00 23.10 17.93
C VAL A 74 3.37 23.41 16.58
N ILE A 75 2.04 23.44 16.46
CA ILE A 75 1.33 23.68 15.20
C ILE A 75 1.66 25.08 14.64
N GLU A 76 1.70 26.10 15.49
CA GLU A 76 2.06 27.46 15.07
C GLU A 76 3.49 27.50 14.50
N LYS A 77 4.45 26.90 15.21
CA LYS A 77 5.86 26.93 14.81
C LYS A 77 6.17 26.12 13.56
N ILE A 78 5.51 24.98 13.33
CA ILE A 78 5.67 24.25 12.08
C ILE A 78 5.02 24.98 10.90
N LYS A 79 3.92 25.74 11.11
CA LYS A 79 3.35 26.64 10.09
C LYS A 79 4.30 27.79 9.76
N GLU A 80 4.88 28.43 10.78
CA GLU A 80 5.92 29.47 10.58
C GLU A 80 7.14 28.93 9.83
N ALA A 81 7.48 27.64 10.02
CA ALA A 81 8.55 26.96 9.31
C ALA A 81 8.17 26.55 7.87
N GLY A 82 6.95 26.87 7.39
CA GLY A 82 6.54 26.71 6.00
C GLY A 82 5.60 25.55 5.71
N VAL A 83 5.04 24.87 6.71
CA VAL A 83 4.04 23.82 6.50
C VAL A 83 2.67 24.44 6.30
N ALA A 84 1.97 24.02 5.22
CA ALA A 84 0.61 24.48 4.97
C ALA A 84 -0.38 23.91 6.02
N ALA A 85 -1.43 24.68 6.34
CA ALA A 85 -2.41 24.26 7.33
C ALA A 85 -3.11 22.92 6.97
N ASP A 86 -3.36 22.70 5.69
CA ASP A 86 -4.02 21.48 5.17
C ASP A 86 -3.13 20.24 5.28
N ASP A 87 -1.82 20.43 5.44
CA ASP A 87 -0.84 19.36 5.60
C ASP A 87 -0.62 18.96 7.08
N ILE A 88 -1.38 19.54 8.00
CA ILE A 88 -1.30 19.30 9.45
C ILE A 88 -2.63 18.70 9.92
N THR A 89 -2.59 17.49 10.49
CA THR A 89 -3.79 16.80 10.96
C THR A 89 -3.54 16.16 12.32
N THR A 90 -4.46 16.37 13.29
CA THR A 90 -4.48 15.56 14.51
C THR A 90 -5.07 14.19 14.18
N VAL A 91 -4.29 13.14 14.37
CA VAL A 91 -4.69 11.77 13.99
C VAL A 91 -5.09 10.90 15.17
N ASP A 92 -4.67 11.26 16.38
CA ASP A 92 -5.07 10.53 17.59
C ASP A 92 -4.90 11.44 18.83
N TYR A 93 -5.77 11.24 19.83
CA TYR A 93 -5.72 11.93 21.10
C TYR A 93 -6.10 10.96 22.22
N ARG A 94 -5.22 10.77 23.18
CA ARG A 94 -5.41 9.81 24.27
C ARG A 94 -5.23 10.45 25.62
N ILE A 95 -6.11 10.03 26.54
CA ILE A 95 -5.99 10.34 27.97
C ILE A 95 -5.88 9.00 28.69
N SER A 96 -4.87 8.84 29.51
CA SER A 96 -4.68 7.65 30.36
C SER A 96 -4.26 8.06 31.75
N GLN A 97 -4.66 7.23 32.73
CA GLN A 97 -4.18 7.35 34.09
C GLN A 97 -3.15 6.25 34.34
N ASP A 98 -2.02 6.64 34.94
CA ASP A 98 -0.99 5.70 35.32
C ASP A 98 -1.43 4.98 36.60
N ASN A 99 -1.57 3.65 36.49
CA ASN A 99 -1.89 2.79 37.61
C ASN A 99 -0.66 2.00 38.10
N SER A 100 0.53 2.35 37.62
CA SER A 100 1.79 1.72 38.07
C SER A 100 2.14 2.11 39.50
N ASN A 101 2.91 1.27 40.16
CA ASN A 101 3.42 1.56 41.52
C ASN A 101 4.37 2.77 41.57
N SER A 102 4.90 3.20 40.42
CA SER A 102 5.87 4.30 40.35
C SER A 102 5.21 5.69 40.35
N TYR A 103 4.02 5.80 39.71
CA TYR A 103 3.29 7.09 39.61
C TYR A 103 1.77 6.87 39.67
N PRO A 104 1.25 6.29 40.75
CA PRO A 104 -0.16 5.89 40.84
C PRO A 104 -1.06 7.11 40.79
N GLY A 105 -1.96 7.16 39.79
CA GLY A 105 -2.94 8.24 39.65
C GLY A 105 -2.50 9.43 38.80
N LYS A 106 -1.29 9.42 38.24
CA LYS A 106 -0.84 10.46 37.30
C LYS A 106 -1.55 10.34 35.96
N TYR A 107 -2.08 11.45 35.47
CA TYR A 107 -2.73 11.51 34.16
C TYR A 107 -1.72 11.84 33.06
N THR A 108 -1.74 11.06 32.01
CA THR A 108 -0.95 11.30 30.79
C THR A 108 -1.88 11.59 29.64
N ILE A 109 -1.64 12.69 28.95
CA ILE A 109 -2.32 13.08 27.73
C ILE A 109 -1.32 13.06 26.59
N VAL A 110 -1.71 12.42 25.50
CA VAL A 110 -0.90 12.29 24.29
C VAL A 110 -1.71 12.75 23.11
N ASN A 111 -1.17 13.71 22.36
CA ASN A 111 -1.69 14.16 21.10
C ASN A 111 -0.73 13.77 19.97
N TYR A 112 -1.27 13.17 18.89
CA TYR A 112 -0.52 12.79 17.71
C TYR A 112 -0.88 13.71 16.55
N VAL A 113 0.10 14.48 16.11
CA VAL A 113 -0.04 15.42 14.99
C VAL A 113 0.74 14.87 13.79
N GLN A 114 0.01 14.52 12.73
CA GLN A 114 0.58 14.11 11.44
C GLN A 114 0.85 15.36 10.62
N VAL A 115 2.03 15.43 10.04
CA VAL A 115 2.49 16.54 9.21
C VAL A 115 3.05 16.01 7.90
N LEU A 116 2.56 16.53 6.77
CA LEU A 116 3.14 16.30 5.46
C LEU A 116 4.08 17.47 5.11
N ILE A 117 5.36 17.19 5.04
CA ILE A 117 6.42 18.13 4.66
C ILE A 117 6.66 17.97 3.16
N ARG A 118 6.30 18.99 2.38
CA ARG A 118 6.44 18.98 0.92
C ARG A 118 7.79 19.49 0.42
N ASP A 119 8.50 20.24 1.26
CA ASP A 119 9.89 20.62 1.00
C ASP A 119 10.81 19.80 1.92
N ILE A 120 11.31 18.71 1.39
CA ILE A 120 12.13 17.77 2.15
C ILE A 120 13.46 18.38 2.61
N ASN A 121 13.97 19.40 1.89
CA ASN A 121 15.20 20.09 2.27
C ASN A 121 15.00 20.93 3.55
N ASN A 122 13.77 21.35 3.83
CA ASN A 122 13.42 22.08 5.04
C ASN A 122 12.93 21.18 6.19
N ALA A 123 12.89 19.87 5.99
CA ALA A 123 12.33 18.93 6.96
C ALA A 123 13.06 18.98 8.32
N GLY A 124 14.38 19.10 8.31
CA GLY A 124 15.17 19.23 9.53
C GLY A 124 14.75 20.44 10.38
N ASN A 125 14.61 21.61 9.77
CA ASN A 125 14.17 22.83 10.46
C ASN A 125 12.75 22.68 11.03
N ILE A 126 11.84 22.03 10.31
CA ILE A 126 10.46 21.81 10.76
C ILE A 126 10.43 20.87 11.96
N ILE A 127 11.24 19.80 11.93
CA ILE A 127 11.35 18.85 13.04
C ILE A 127 11.95 19.56 14.27
N ASP A 128 13.02 20.31 14.10
CA ASP A 128 13.67 21.06 15.18
C ASP A 128 12.73 22.10 15.78
N ALA A 129 11.96 22.81 14.95
CA ALA A 129 10.94 23.76 15.41
C ALA A 129 9.85 23.07 16.24
N ALA A 130 9.39 21.88 15.82
CA ALA A 130 8.40 21.12 16.58
C ALA A 130 8.94 20.66 17.93
N VAL A 131 10.15 20.08 17.95
CA VAL A 131 10.79 19.58 19.18
C VAL A 131 11.09 20.71 20.17
N ALA A 132 11.61 21.84 19.70
CA ALA A 132 11.90 23.01 20.55
C ALA A 132 10.63 23.62 21.19
N ASN A 133 9.44 23.37 20.62
CA ASN A 133 8.18 23.96 21.08
C ASN A 133 7.20 22.95 21.72
N GLY A 134 7.66 21.73 22.04
CA GLY A 134 6.88 20.82 22.88
C GLY A 134 6.56 19.44 22.27
N ALA A 135 6.92 19.18 21.02
CA ALA A 135 6.92 17.81 20.51
C ALA A 135 8.01 17.02 21.22
N ASN A 136 7.63 15.94 21.87
CA ASN A 136 8.55 15.14 22.68
C ASN A 136 8.67 13.69 22.21
N GLY A 137 8.27 13.43 20.96
CA GLY A 137 8.48 12.17 20.28
C GLY A 137 8.08 12.22 18.80
N LEU A 138 8.69 11.31 18.03
CA LEU A 138 8.40 11.02 16.64
C LEU A 138 7.99 9.55 16.56
N THR A 139 6.82 9.26 16.00
CA THR A 139 6.27 7.89 15.97
C THR A 139 6.10 7.32 14.56
N SER A 140 6.21 8.17 13.54
CA SER A 140 6.20 7.77 12.14
C SER A 140 7.12 8.68 11.36
N PHE A 141 7.84 8.10 10.40
CA PHE A 141 8.74 8.81 9.51
C PHE A 141 8.74 8.09 8.17
N SER A 142 8.03 8.64 7.18
CA SER A 142 7.80 7.98 5.91
C SER A 142 8.03 8.93 4.75
N TYR A 143 8.95 8.56 3.88
CA TYR A 143 9.19 9.27 2.62
C TYR A 143 8.14 8.91 1.58
N SER A 144 7.77 9.88 0.76
CA SER A 144 6.92 9.71 -0.41
C SER A 144 7.37 10.60 -1.55
N ALA A 145 6.90 10.31 -2.75
CA ALA A 145 6.99 11.21 -3.89
C ALA A 145 5.59 11.70 -4.24
N LYS A 146 5.50 12.92 -4.74
CA LYS A 146 4.25 13.45 -5.28
C LYS A 146 3.69 12.49 -6.32
N GLU A 147 2.40 12.23 -6.25
CA GLU A 147 1.73 11.37 -7.22
C GLU A 147 2.01 11.82 -8.66
N ASN A 148 2.54 10.90 -9.44
CA ASN A 148 2.79 11.08 -10.86
C ASN A 148 2.11 9.96 -11.64
N PRO A 149 0.99 10.23 -12.34
CA PRO A 149 0.29 9.22 -13.13
C PRO A 149 1.16 8.54 -14.18
N ASN A 150 2.20 9.22 -14.68
CA ASN A 150 3.11 8.64 -15.66
C ASN A 150 3.98 7.52 -15.04
N SER A 151 4.44 7.69 -13.81
CA SER A 151 5.26 6.68 -13.14
C SER A 151 4.48 5.40 -12.85
N LEU A 152 3.20 5.52 -12.47
CA LEU A 152 2.33 4.34 -12.33
C LEU A 152 2.07 3.67 -13.67
N ARG A 153 1.86 4.45 -14.74
CA ARG A 153 1.70 3.91 -16.10
C ARG A 153 2.95 3.17 -16.56
N GLU A 154 4.12 3.73 -16.29
CA GLU A 154 5.41 3.10 -16.59
C GLU A 154 5.58 1.79 -15.82
N ALA A 155 5.31 1.78 -14.52
CA ALA A 155 5.36 0.57 -13.70
C ALA A 155 4.40 -0.53 -14.23
N ARG A 156 3.19 -0.16 -14.65
CA ARG A 156 2.23 -1.09 -15.29
C ARG A 156 2.77 -1.65 -16.60
N THR A 157 3.35 -0.80 -17.43
CA THR A 157 3.95 -1.24 -18.71
C THR A 157 5.08 -2.23 -18.48
N LEU A 158 5.98 -1.94 -17.53
CA LEU A 158 7.06 -2.86 -17.15
C LEU A 158 6.52 -4.18 -16.59
N ALA A 159 5.47 -4.14 -15.78
CA ALA A 159 4.85 -5.36 -15.23
C ALA A 159 4.31 -6.27 -16.35
N VAL A 160 3.62 -5.71 -17.35
CA VAL A 160 3.11 -6.48 -18.49
C VAL A 160 4.25 -7.03 -19.34
N GLN A 161 5.30 -6.25 -19.62
CA GLN A 161 6.48 -6.70 -20.35
C GLN A 161 7.17 -7.87 -19.64
N ASN A 162 7.42 -7.75 -18.34
CA ASN A 162 8.05 -8.80 -17.55
C ASN A 162 7.20 -10.08 -17.48
N ALA A 163 5.86 -9.97 -17.42
CA ALA A 163 4.97 -11.11 -17.51
C ALA A 163 5.07 -11.80 -18.88
N GLN A 164 5.07 -11.02 -19.96
CA GLN A 164 5.16 -11.53 -21.32
C GLN A 164 6.50 -12.23 -21.59
N ASP A 165 7.60 -11.65 -21.12
CA ASP A 165 8.93 -12.23 -21.23
C ASP A 165 9.04 -13.55 -20.47
N ALA A 166 8.51 -13.60 -19.24
CA ALA A 166 8.46 -14.81 -18.44
C ALA A 166 7.62 -15.92 -19.13
N ALA A 167 6.45 -15.57 -19.66
CA ALA A 167 5.60 -16.51 -20.37
C ALA A 167 6.29 -17.04 -21.62
N SER A 168 6.93 -16.19 -22.40
CA SER A 168 7.65 -16.55 -23.64
C SER A 168 8.80 -17.50 -23.35
N LEU A 169 9.58 -17.21 -22.30
CA LEU A 169 10.69 -18.05 -21.86
C LEU A 169 10.23 -19.46 -21.44
N ILE A 170 9.19 -19.54 -20.60
CA ILE A 170 8.68 -20.80 -20.06
C ILE A 170 8.02 -21.63 -21.18
N ALA A 171 7.18 -20.99 -22.02
CA ALA A 171 6.54 -21.67 -23.15
C ALA A 171 7.59 -22.24 -24.12
N GLY A 172 8.61 -21.45 -24.50
CA GLY A 172 9.68 -21.88 -25.38
C GLY A 172 10.51 -23.03 -24.79
N ALA A 173 10.86 -22.99 -23.53
CA ALA A 173 11.57 -24.07 -22.83
C ALA A 173 10.75 -25.36 -22.75
N SER A 174 9.40 -25.24 -22.76
CA SER A 174 8.47 -26.39 -22.76
C SER A 174 8.12 -26.89 -24.15
N GLY A 175 8.71 -26.34 -25.21
CA GLY A 175 8.40 -26.70 -26.60
C GLY A 175 7.05 -26.20 -27.10
N CYS A 176 6.47 -25.20 -26.42
CA CYS A 176 5.20 -24.57 -26.76
C CYS A 176 5.40 -23.12 -27.23
N LYS A 177 4.36 -22.54 -27.81
CA LYS A 177 4.29 -21.11 -28.17
C LYS A 177 3.12 -20.48 -27.46
N ILE A 178 3.25 -19.20 -27.10
CA ILE A 178 2.14 -18.38 -26.62
C ILE A 178 1.21 -18.10 -27.80
N ALA A 179 -0.10 -18.24 -27.59
CA ALA A 179 -1.12 -17.86 -28.56
C ALA A 179 -1.86 -16.58 -28.07
N ASP A 180 -3.00 -16.76 -27.40
CA ASP A 180 -3.86 -15.65 -27.02
C ASP A 180 -3.79 -15.35 -25.52
N VAL A 181 -4.09 -14.11 -25.15
CA VAL A 181 -4.35 -13.74 -23.77
C VAL A 181 -5.76 -14.20 -23.40
N ILE A 182 -5.87 -15.02 -22.35
CA ILE A 182 -7.15 -15.50 -21.82
C ILE A 182 -7.67 -14.60 -20.71
N ASP A 183 -6.77 -14.17 -19.80
CA ASP A 183 -7.14 -13.38 -18.63
C ASP A 183 -5.99 -12.46 -18.23
N ILE A 184 -6.35 -11.25 -17.75
CA ILE A 184 -5.42 -10.28 -17.17
C ILE A 184 -5.98 -9.80 -15.86
N GLN A 185 -5.23 -9.94 -14.80
CA GLN A 185 -5.56 -9.43 -13.47
C GLN A 185 -4.48 -8.47 -13.02
N GLU A 186 -4.85 -7.23 -12.77
CA GLU A 186 -3.97 -6.28 -12.09
C GLU A 186 -4.13 -6.49 -10.59
N GLY A 187 -3.01 -6.79 -9.92
CA GLY A 187 -2.95 -6.76 -8.47
C GLY A 187 -3.06 -5.29 -8.02
N TYR A 188 -4.23 -4.91 -7.52
CA TYR A 188 -4.41 -3.60 -6.93
C TYR A 188 -3.63 -3.52 -5.63
N ASN A 189 -2.42 -3.02 -5.72
CA ASN A 189 -1.70 -2.53 -4.56
C ASN A 189 -1.77 -1.00 -4.66
N PRO A 190 -2.61 -0.32 -3.86
CA PRO A 190 -2.59 1.13 -3.84
C PRO A 190 -1.16 1.51 -3.50
N SER A 191 -0.50 2.16 -4.45
CA SER A 191 0.91 2.54 -4.44
C SER A 191 1.54 2.45 -3.06
N SER A 192 2.09 1.29 -2.73
CA SER A 192 2.93 1.16 -1.56
C SER A 192 4.24 1.86 -1.93
N TYR A 193 4.30 3.15 -1.61
CA TYR A 193 5.56 3.89 -1.59
C TYR A 193 6.44 3.21 -0.55
N SER A 194 7.13 2.17 -0.94
CA SER A 194 8.02 1.43 -0.07
C SER A 194 9.41 2.04 -0.19
N ARG A 195 9.97 2.41 0.93
CA ARG A 195 11.35 2.84 1.03
C ARG A 195 12.25 1.71 0.53
N SER A 196 13.00 1.94 -0.54
CA SER A 196 14.16 1.11 -0.84
C SER A 196 15.19 1.31 0.28
N THR A 197 15.47 0.25 1.04
CA THR A 197 16.43 0.26 2.15
C THR A 197 17.88 0.13 1.65
N ASN A 198 18.22 0.74 0.54
CA ASN A 198 19.62 0.95 0.19
C ASN A 198 20.16 2.06 1.09
N SER A 199 20.68 1.65 2.24
CA SER A 199 21.36 2.50 3.22
C SER A 199 22.52 3.24 2.56
N ALA A 200 22.29 4.44 2.07
CA ALA A 200 23.35 5.40 1.86
C ALA A 200 23.81 5.85 3.23
N MET A 201 25.03 5.45 3.60
CA MET A 201 25.67 5.80 4.85
C MET A 201 25.63 7.32 5.06
N LEU A 202 25.13 7.72 6.23
CA LEU A 202 25.23 9.07 6.77
C LEU A 202 26.69 9.55 6.70
N LYS A 203 27.00 10.45 5.79
CA LYS A 203 28.19 11.30 5.91
C LYS A 203 27.82 12.47 6.80
N ALA A 204 28.26 12.42 8.02
CA ALA A 204 28.32 13.59 8.87
C ALA A 204 29.23 14.64 8.24
N VAL A 205 28.67 15.73 7.77
CA VAL A 205 29.42 16.91 7.34
C VAL A 205 28.91 18.13 8.10
N GLY A 206 29.72 18.60 8.99
CA GLY A 206 29.87 20.01 9.35
C GLY A 206 28.76 20.63 10.22
N ASN A 207 29.16 21.13 11.36
CA ASN A 207 28.55 22.09 12.28
C ASN A 207 27.35 22.91 11.76
N SER A 208 26.19 22.29 11.66
CA SER A 208 24.90 22.96 11.70
C SER A 208 24.04 22.13 12.67
N TYR A 209 23.47 22.81 13.67
CA TYR A 209 22.63 22.16 14.68
C TYR A 209 21.23 21.76 14.17
N THR A 210 21.06 21.65 12.86
CA THR A 210 19.81 21.21 12.25
C THR A 210 19.84 19.69 12.08
N THR A 211 18.75 19.03 12.42
CA THR A 211 18.59 17.58 12.23
C THR A 211 18.82 17.21 10.77
N PRO A 212 19.86 16.44 10.42
CA PRO A 212 20.12 16.07 9.03
C PRO A 212 19.06 15.07 8.56
N ILE A 213 18.38 15.41 7.48
CA ILE A 213 17.36 14.58 6.85
C ILE A 213 17.81 14.28 5.42
N GLU A 214 18.16 13.03 5.19
CA GLU A 214 18.56 12.54 3.87
C GLU A 214 17.40 11.80 3.20
N ALA A 215 16.94 12.33 2.06
CA ALA A 215 15.90 11.70 1.27
C ALA A 215 16.49 10.54 0.44
N GLY A 216 15.87 9.39 0.53
CA GLY A 216 16.14 8.26 -0.35
C GLY A 216 15.21 8.25 -1.57
N ASN A 217 15.26 7.15 -2.33
CA ASN A 217 14.28 6.90 -3.38
C ASN A 217 13.07 6.17 -2.81
N VAL A 218 11.92 6.39 -3.43
CA VAL A 218 10.68 5.62 -3.25
C VAL A 218 10.40 4.81 -4.49
N GLU A 219 9.81 3.64 -4.33
CA GLU A 219 9.48 2.73 -5.42
C GLU A 219 7.98 2.66 -5.63
N ILE A 220 7.57 2.81 -6.89
CA ILE A 220 6.21 2.55 -7.35
C ILE A 220 6.22 1.17 -7.97
N THR A 221 5.45 0.26 -7.40
CA THR A 221 5.35 -1.12 -7.86
C THR A 221 3.98 -1.41 -8.43
N SER A 222 3.94 -2.04 -9.61
CA SER A 222 2.75 -2.62 -10.19
C SER A 222 2.97 -4.12 -10.40
N THR A 223 1.93 -4.91 -10.16
CA THR A 223 1.96 -6.37 -10.37
C THR A 223 0.79 -6.76 -11.26
N VAL A 224 1.07 -7.56 -12.30
CA VAL A 224 0.06 -8.05 -13.24
C VAL A 224 0.20 -9.56 -13.34
N THR A 225 -0.91 -10.28 -13.23
CA THR A 225 -0.98 -11.73 -13.51
C THR A 225 -1.71 -11.93 -14.83
N ILE A 226 -1.06 -12.64 -15.76
CA ILE A 226 -1.61 -12.88 -17.10
C ILE A 226 -1.67 -14.39 -17.37
N THR A 227 -2.80 -14.83 -17.88
CA THR A 227 -3.00 -16.19 -18.36
C THR A 227 -3.05 -16.20 -19.88
N TYR A 228 -2.18 -16.98 -20.48
CA TYR A 228 -2.10 -17.20 -21.93
C TYR A 228 -2.54 -18.60 -22.30
N SER A 229 -3.11 -18.77 -23.50
CA SER A 229 -3.22 -20.08 -24.14
C SER A 229 -1.91 -20.47 -24.81
N LEU A 230 -1.67 -21.77 -24.89
CA LEU A 230 -0.48 -22.37 -25.51
C LEU A 230 -0.83 -23.18 -26.75
N THR A 231 0.04 -23.06 -27.76
CA THR A 231 0.06 -23.93 -28.95
C THR A 231 1.35 -24.69 -29.03
N ASN A 232 1.36 -25.78 -29.85
CA ASN A 232 2.57 -26.55 -30.16
C ASN A 232 3.47 -25.77 -31.12
#